data_219ea6afbc13919ee7fab5f7a12aef6b
#
_entry.id   219ea6afbc13919ee7fab5f7a12aef6b
#
_cell.length_a   1.000
_cell.length_b   1.000
_cell.length_c   1.000
_cell.angle_alpha   90.00
_cell.angle_beta   90.00
_cell.angle_gamma   90.00
#
_symmetry.space_group_name_H-M   'P 1'
#
loop_
_entity.id
_entity.type
_entity.pdbx_description
1 polymer ?
#
loop_
_entity_poly.entity_id
_entity_poly.type
_entity_poly.pdbx_seq_one_letter_code
_entity_poly.pdbx_strand_id
1 'polypeptide(L)'
;MSLRINDLAPDFTAETTQGTIHFHDWIGDGWAVFFSHPKDFTPVCTTELGYVAKLKPEFDRRNVKLIGLSVDPVENHAKWAVDIKETQGVAPNYPMIGDTDLRISKLYGMLPAAASGDASARTPADNQTVRNMFVIGPDKKVKLLIVYPMTTGRNFDEVLRVIDSLQLTAKHKVATPVNWKQGEDVIIAGSVSDEEAKKIYPDGWEAPRPYLRIVPQPR
;
A
#
# COMPACT_ATOMS: atom_id res chain seq x y z
N MET A 1 7.00 1.73 -18.58
CA MET A 1 7.67 0.59 -17.89
C MET A 1 6.92 0.41 -16.57
N SER A 2 6.47 -0.80 -16.22
CA SER A 2 5.76 -1.01 -14.94
C SER A 2 6.76 -1.17 -13.79
N LEU A 3 6.44 -0.60 -12.63
CA LEU A 3 7.22 -0.76 -11.39
C LEU A 3 7.20 -2.21 -10.93
N ARG A 4 8.29 -2.65 -10.33
CA ARG A 4 8.48 -4.00 -9.79
C ARG A 4 8.89 -3.94 -8.33
N ILE A 5 8.79 -5.05 -7.63
CA ILE A 5 9.31 -5.18 -6.26
C ILE A 5 10.80 -4.86 -6.27
N ASN A 6 11.24 -4.03 -5.32
CA ASN A 6 12.58 -3.47 -5.14
C ASN A 6 12.99 -2.35 -6.13
N ASP A 7 12.16 -1.98 -7.10
CA ASP A 7 12.40 -0.73 -7.82
C ASP A 7 12.26 0.46 -6.85
N LEU A 8 13.05 1.51 -7.06
CA LEU A 8 12.87 2.77 -6.34
C LEU A 8 11.52 3.36 -6.75
N ALA A 9 10.66 3.63 -5.78
CA ALA A 9 9.40 4.32 -6.03
C ALA A 9 9.71 5.73 -6.57
N PRO A 10 9.17 6.12 -7.73
CA PRO A 10 9.43 7.44 -8.30
C PRO A 10 9.03 8.55 -7.32
N ASP A 11 9.89 9.55 -7.15
CA ASP A 11 9.59 10.74 -6.36
C ASP A 11 8.72 11.71 -7.16
N PHE A 12 7.91 12.49 -6.46
CA PHE A 12 7.08 13.53 -7.05
C PHE A 12 6.68 14.60 -6.04
N THR A 13 6.27 15.74 -6.56
CA THR A 13 5.56 16.79 -5.81
C THR A 13 4.11 16.82 -6.26
N ALA A 14 3.17 16.91 -5.34
CA ALA A 14 1.74 16.94 -5.64
C ALA A 14 0.95 17.81 -4.67
N GLU A 15 -0.11 18.45 -5.20
CA GLU A 15 -1.15 19.06 -4.41
C GLU A 15 -2.10 18.00 -3.85
N THR A 16 -2.44 18.10 -2.58
CA THR A 16 -3.33 17.18 -1.89
C THR A 16 -4.38 17.92 -1.07
N THR A 17 -5.36 17.17 -0.56
CA THR A 17 -6.35 17.71 0.40
C THR A 17 -5.72 18.22 1.71
N GLN A 18 -4.44 17.95 1.95
CA GLN A 18 -3.71 18.39 3.15
C GLN A 18 -2.50 19.28 2.81
N GLY A 19 -2.53 19.93 1.63
CA GLY A 19 -1.45 20.80 1.13
C GLY A 19 -0.50 20.09 0.20
N THR A 20 0.52 20.82 -0.26
CA THR A 20 1.56 20.31 -1.15
C THR A 20 2.48 19.35 -0.41
N ILE A 21 2.80 18.23 -1.02
CA ILE A 21 3.78 17.26 -0.50
C ILE A 21 4.91 17.01 -1.49
N HIS A 22 6.12 16.75 -0.97
CA HIS A 22 7.23 16.09 -1.66
C HIS A 22 7.26 14.65 -1.17
N PHE A 23 7.00 13.69 -2.04
CA PHE A 23 6.59 12.33 -1.66
C PHE A 23 7.64 11.59 -0.82
N HIS A 24 8.91 11.60 -1.24
CA HIS A 24 9.96 10.93 -0.47
C HIS A 24 10.22 11.60 0.88
N ASP A 25 10.22 12.92 0.93
CA ASP A 25 10.36 13.67 2.18
C ASP A 25 9.17 13.43 3.10
N TRP A 26 7.96 13.38 2.52
CA TRP A 26 6.73 13.11 3.26
C TRP A 26 6.72 11.69 3.86
N ILE A 27 7.22 10.66 3.16
CA ILE A 27 7.40 9.31 3.73
C ILE A 27 8.34 9.37 4.93
N GLY A 28 9.47 10.09 4.82
CA GLY A 28 10.51 10.12 5.85
C GLY A 28 11.11 8.73 6.10
N ASP A 29 11.35 8.36 7.34
CA ASP A 29 11.88 7.05 7.72
C ASP A 29 10.80 5.98 7.95
N GLY A 30 9.56 6.30 7.59
CA GLY A 30 8.43 5.39 7.74
C GLY A 30 8.17 4.55 6.49
N TRP A 31 7.05 3.85 6.55
CA TRP A 31 6.45 3.14 5.42
C TRP A 31 5.32 3.98 4.81
N ALA A 32 4.96 3.69 3.57
CA ALA A 32 3.79 4.30 2.95
C ALA A 32 2.94 3.26 2.21
N VAL A 33 1.62 3.47 2.24
CA VAL A 33 0.66 2.86 1.33
C VAL A 33 0.17 3.95 0.39
N PHE A 34 0.57 3.84 -0.87
CA PHE A 34 0.14 4.73 -1.94
C PHE A 34 -0.84 3.99 -2.84
N PHE A 35 -2.05 4.50 -2.96
CA PHE A 35 -3.11 3.81 -3.70
C PHE A 35 -3.93 4.76 -4.57
N SER A 36 -4.41 4.24 -5.69
CA SER A 36 -5.34 4.95 -6.57
C SER A 36 -6.77 4.45 -6.42
N HIS A 37 -7.73 5.32 -6.71
CA HIS A 37 -9.14 4.97 -6.90
C HIS A 37 -9.64 5.55 -8.24
N PRO A 38 -10.56 4.87 -8.92
CA PRO A 38 -10.97 5.24 -10.28
C PRO A 38 -11.53 6.65 -10.41
N LYS A 39 -12.48 7.04 -9.54
CA LYS A 39 -13.19 8.31 -9.65
C LYS A 39 -13.91 8.67 -8.36
N ASP A 40 -13.98 9.96 -8.07
CA ASP A 40 -14.78 10.52 -6.97
C ASP A 40 -16.29 10.32 -7.22
N PHE A 41 -17.06 10.40 -6.14
CA PHE A 41 -18.52 10.24 -6.16
C PHE A 41 -19.00 8.92 -6.79
N THR A 42 -18.28 7.80 -6.51
CA THR A 42 -18.64 6.47 -6.98
C THR A 42 -18.80 5.48 -5.83
N PRO A 43 -19.69 4.47 -5.96
CA PRO A 43 -20.09 3.62 -4.84
C PRO A 43 -18.93 2.83 -4.21
N VAL A 44 -18.17 2.08 -5.02
CA VAL A 44 -17.07 1.24 -4.52
C VAL A 44 -15.97 2.09 -3.88
N CYS A 45 -15.60 3.22 -4.51
CA CYS A 45 -14.59 4.12 -3.98
C CYS A 45 -15.03 4.73 -2.64
N THR A 46 -16.31 5.10 -2.49
CA THR A 46 -16.86 5.58 -1.22
C THR A 46 -16.65 4.56 -0.10
N THR A 47 -16.96 3.29 -0.33
CA THR A 47 -16.77 2.23 0.66
C THR A 47 -15.30 2.01 0.99
N GLU A 48 -14.40 2.01 0.00
CA GLU A 48 -12.97 1.84 0.21
C GLU A 48 -12.37 2.98 1.04
N LEU A 49 -12.60 4.23 0.63
CA LEU A 49 -11.98 5.38 1.28
C LEU A 49 -12.45 5.54 2.73
N GLY A 50 -13.72 5.29 2.99
CA GLY A 50 -14.25 5.27 4.34
C GLY A 50 -13.66 4.15 5.19
N TYR A 51 -13.51 2.94 4.61
CA TYR A 51 -12.89 1.82 5.34
C TYR A 51 -11.42 2.08 5.67
N VAL A 52 -10.65 2.60 4.71
CA VAL A 52 -9.25 3.01 4.92
C VAL A 52 -9.13 4.07 6.02
N ALA A 53 -10.05 5.04 6.04
CA ALA A 53 -10.08 6.07 7.08
C ALA A 53 -10.33 5.48 8.49
N LYS A 54 -11.18 4.45 8.60
CA LYS A 54 -11.38 3.70 9.86
C LYS A 54 -10.14 2.93 10.28
N LEU A 55 -9.39 2.38 9.33
CA LEU A 55 -8.16 1.63 9.57
C LEU A 55 -6.93 2.51 9.81
N LYS A 56 -7.03 3.84 9.63
CA LYS A 56 -5.87 4.72 9.78
C LYS A 56 -5.11 4.54 11.09
N PRO A 57 -5.75 4.40 12.28
CA PRO A 57 -5.03 4.12 13.52
C PRO A 57 -4.19 2.83 13.48
N GLU A 58 -4.63 1.83 12.72
CA GLU A 58 -3.89 0.57 12.54
C GLU A 58 -2.62 0.78 11.70
N PHE A 59 -2.71 1.62 10.65
CA PHE A 59 -1.56 2.01 9.85
C PHE A 59 -0.60 2.90 10.65
N ASP A 60 -1.12 3.86 11.42
CA ASP A 60 -0.31 4.76 12.24
C ASP A 60 0.52 3.99 13.28
N ARG A 61 -0.06 2.98 13.95
CA ARG A 61 0.66 2.11 14.91
C ARG A 61 1.83 1.36 14.30
N ARG A 62 1.79 1.13 12.98
CA ARG A 62 2.83 0.47 12.19
C ARG A 62 3.82 1.44 11.55
N ASN A 63 3.73 2.73 11.88
CA ASN A 63 4.49 3.79 11.22
C ASN A 63 4.31 3.78 9.68
N VAL A 64 3.06 3.61 9.25
CA VAL A 64 2.68 3.56 7.82
C VAL A 64 1.81 4.77 7.50
N LYS A 65 2.25 5.60 6.59
CA LYS A 65 1.50 6.74 6.08
C LYS A 65 0.61 6.30 4.92
N LEU A 66 -0.59 6.85 4.86
CA LEU A 66 -1.57 6.58 3.80
C LEU A 66 -1.65 7.78 2.86
N ILE A 67 -1.70 7.53 1.56
CA ILE A 67 -1.97 8.56 0.56
C ILE A 67 -2.77 7.99 -0.60
N GLY A 68 -3.87 8.67 -0.94
CA GLY A 68 -4.74 8.31 -2.06
C GLY A 68 -4.47 9.17 -3.28
N LEU A 69 -4.89 8.69 -4.46
CA LEU A 69 -4.82 9.41 -5.72
C LEU A 69 -6.03 9.09 -6.58
N SER A 70 -6.59 10.09 -7.22
CA SER A 70 -7.37 9.92 -8.45
C SER A 70 -7.07 11.05 -9.43
N VAL A 71 -7.67 10.97 -10.60
CA VAL A 71 -7.56 11.99 -11.65
C VAL A 71 -8.51 13.17 -11.44
N ASP A 72 -9.37 13.10 -10.42
CA ASP A 72 -10.26 14.20 -10.04
C ASP A 72 -9.46 15.34 -9.36
N PRO A 73 -9.92 16.60 -9.44
CA PRO A 73 -9.26 17.71 -8.77
C PRO A 73 -9.44 17.63 -7.23
N VAL A 74 -8.49 18.21 -6.50
CA VAL A 74 -8.46 18.21 -5.03
C VAL A 74 -9.75 18.75 -4.41
N GLU A 75 -10.36 19.75 -5.04
CA GLU A 75 -11.63 20.35 -4.59
C GLU A 75 -12.80 19.35 -4.61
N ASN A 76 -12.76 18.39 -5.55
CA ASN A 76 -13.76 17.31 -5.59
C ASN A 76 -13.57 16.35 -4.43
N HIS A 77 -12.34 15.95 -4.12
CA HIS A 77 -12.04 15.13 -2.94
C HIS A 77 -12.55 15.77 -1.65
N ALA A 78 -12.35 17.08 -1.49
CA ALA A 78 -12.81 17.82 -0.31
C ALA A 78 -14.34 17.82 -0.19
N LYS A 79 -15.05 18.01 -1.30
CA LYS A 79 -16.52 17.95 -1.33
C LYS A 79 -17.03 16.54 -1.04
N TRP A 80 -16.44 15.55 -1.67
CA TRP A 80 -16.84 14.16 -1.51
C TRP A 80 -16.57 13.58 -0.12
N ALA A 81 -15.59 14.11 0.61
CA ALA A 81 -15.32 13.73 1.99
C ALA A 81 -16.54 13.85 2.92
N VAL A 82 -17.46 14.77 2.60
CA VAL A 82 -18.73 14.94 3.34
C VAL A 82 -19.63 13.71 3.14
N ASP A 83 -19.83 13.29 1.88
CA ASP A 83 -20.67 12.12 1.54
C ASP A 83 -20.06 10.82 2.12
N ILE A 84 -18.73 10.70 2.07
CA ILE A 84 -18.04 9.57 2.68
C ILE A 84 -18.29 9.55 4.19
N LYS A 85 -18.18 10.69 4.87
CA LYS A 85 -18.47 10.77 6.30
C LYS A 85 -19.91 10.39 6.62
N GLU A 86 -20.87 10.87 5.85
CA GLU A 86 -22.30 10.58 6.05
C GLU A 86 -22.59 9.09 5.85
N THR A 87 -22.02 8.46 4.82
CA THR A 87 -22.32 7.07 4.46
C THR A 87 -21.47 6.04 5.19
N GLN A 88 -20.21 6.38 5.51
CA GLN A 88 -19.23 5.46 6.13
C GLN A 88 -18.92 5.79 7.59
N GLY A 89 -19.41 6.93 8.10
CA GLY A 89 -19.22 7.37 9.49
C GLY A 89 -17.91 8.09 9.76
N VAL A 90 -16.99 8.16 8.78
CA VAL A 90 -15.69 8.84 8.89
C VAL A 90 -15.27 9.41 7.54
N ALA A 91 -14.74 10.64 7.53
CA ALA A 91 -14.13 11.23 6.33
C ALA A 91 -12.71 10.70 6.12
N PRO A 92 -12.19 10.73 4.88
CA PRO A 92 -10.77 10.49 4.62
C PRO A 92 -9.90 11.42 5.50
N ASN A 93 -9.01 10.84 6.28
CA ASN A 93 -8.14 11.50 7.24
C ASN A 93 -6.65 11.37 6.87
N TYR A 94 -6.38 11.21 5.61
CA TYR A 94 -5.09 11.11 4.95
C TYR A 94 -5.10 11.97 3.67
N PRO A 95 -3.93 12.40 3.16
CA PRO A 95 -3.86 13.21 1.95
C PRO A 95 -4.38 12.46 0.72
N MET A 96 -5.09 13.17 -0.15
CA MET A 96 -5.60 12.69 -1.42
C MET A 96 -5.11 13.60 -2.54
N ILE A 97 -4.42 13.03 -3.52
CA ILE A 97 -3.82 13.71 -4.66
C ILE A 97 -4.86 13.88 -5.77
N GLY A 98 -4.97 15.09 -6.32
CA GLY A 98 -5.69 15.36 -7.55
C GLY A 98 -4.74 15.36 -8.75
N ASP A 99 -4.63 14.23 -9.46
CA ASP A 99 -3.71 14.04 -10.59
C ASP A 99 -4.39 14.35 -11.93
N THR A 100 -4.87 15.58 -12.10
CA THR A 100 -5.68 16.00 -13.26
C THR A 100 -4.92 15.97 -14.58
N ASP A 101 -3.60 16.09 -14.54
CA ASP A 101 -2.70 16.00 -15.70
C ASP A 101 -2.17 14.59 -15.98
N LEU A 102 -2.59 13.60 -15.17
CA LEU A 102 -2.21 12.18 -15.26
C LEU A 102 -0.69 11.92 -15.10
N ARG A 103 0.05 12.88 -14.59
CA ARG A 103 1.50 12.77 -14.49
C ARG A 103 1.93 11.66 -13.54
N ILE A 104 1.33 11.62 -12.36
CA ILE A 104 1.67 10.62 -11.34
C ILE A 104 1.04 9.27 -11.68
N SER A 105 -0.20 9.24 -12.17
CA SER A 105 -0.87 8.02 -12.63
C SER A 105 -0.08 7.29 -13.73
N LYS A 106 0.48 8.05 -14.68
CA LYS A 106 1.36 7.49 -15.74
C LYS A 106 2.70 7.01 -15.17
N LEU A 107 3.30 7.78 -14.26
CA LEU A 107 4.58 7.46 -13.63
C LEU A 107 4.52 6.13 -12.85
N TYR A 108 3.40 5.87 -12.19
CA TYR A 108 3.16 4.66 -11.40
C TYR A 108 2.41 3.56 -12.15
N GLY A 109 2.07 3.76 -13.42
CA GLY A 109 1.37 2.75 -14.22
C GLY A 109 -0.04 2.43 -13.70
N MET A 110 -0.76 3.43 -13.21
CA MET A 110 -2.09 3.28 -12.60
C MET A 110 -3.24 3.32 -13.60
N LEU A 111 -2.96 3.61 -14.87
CA LEU A 111 -3.98 3.68 -15.91
C LEU A 111 -4.21 2.31 -16.55
N PRO A 112 -5.45 1.97 -16.96
CA PRO A 112 -5.72 0.72 -17.68
C PRO A 112 -5.06 0.72 -19.05
N ALA A 113 -4.84 -0.47 -19.64
CA ALA A 113 -4.18 -0.63 -20.95
C ALA A 113 -4.91 0.13 -22.07
N ALA A 114 -6.23 0.23 -22.00
CA ALA A 114 -7.05 0.99 -22.96
C ALA A 114 -6.91 2.53 -22.81
N ALA A 115 -6.24 2.97 -21.76
CA ALA A 115 -5.98 4.40 -21.52
C ALA A 115 -4.82 4.95 -22.38
N SER A 116 -4.49 4.34 -23.51
CA SER A 116 -3.53 4.83 -24.47
C SER A 116 -4.15 5.93 -25.35
N GLY A 117 -3.49 7.09 -25.47
CA GLY A 117 -3.92 8.20 -26.34
C GLY A 117 -3.55 9.56 -25.75
N ASP A 118 -3.76 10.59 -26.55
CA ASP A 118 -3.46 11.98 -26.16
C ASP A 118 -4.35 12.41 -24.98
N ALA A 119 -3.76 12.87 -23.90
CA ALA A 119 -4.46 13.32 -22.70
C ALA A 119 -5.42 14.51 -23.00
N SER A 120 -5.14 15.30 -24.04
CA SER A 120 -5.93 16.47 -24.42
C SER A 120 -7.32 16.13 -25.01
N ALA A 121 -7.52 14.91 -25.47
CA ALA A 121 -8.76 14.45 -26.11
C ALA A 121 -9.65 13.60 -25.20
N ARG A 122 -9.31 13.39 -23.91
CA ARG A 122 -9.98 12.48 -23.00
C ARG A 122 -10.94 13.18 -22.05
N THR A 123 -12.09 12.52 -21.82
CA THR A 123 -13.00 12.91 -20.73
C THR A 123 -12.51 12.36 -19.39
N PRO A 124 -12.95 12.89 -18.24
CA PRO A 124 -12.68 12.30 -16.93
C PRO A 124 -13.08 10.82 -16.84
N ALA A 125 -14.09 10.37 -17.60
CA ALA A 125 -14.51 8.99 -17.68
C ALA A 125 -13.45 8.08 -18.36
N ASP A 126 -12.70 8.62 -19.33
CA ASP A 126 -11.69 7.87 -20.08
C ASP A 126 -10.34 7.79 -19.35
N ASN A 127 -10.14 8.65 -18.35
CA ASN A 127 -8.87 8.81 -17.64
C ASN A 127 -8.83 8.14 -16.26
N GLN A 128 -9.84 7.36 -15.90
CA GLN A 128 -9.92 6.72 -14.59
C GLN A 128 -8.72 5.78 -14.36
N THR A 129 -8.13 5.86 -13.15
CA THR A 129 -7.15 4.88 -12.71
C THR A 129 -7.83 3.56 -12.37
N VAL A 130 -7.09 2.44 -12.47
CA VAL A 130 -7.48 1.19 -11.82
C VAL A 130 -7.16 1.28 -10.32
N ARG A 131 -7.48 0.24 -9.55
CA ARG A 131 -7.25 0.23 -8.10
C ARG A 131 -5.85 -0.31 -7.79
N ASN A 132 -4.83 0.47 -8.12
CA ASN A 132 -3.45 0.16 -7.74
C ASN A 132 -3.23 0.42 -6.26
N MET A 133 -2.28 -0.32 -5.68
CA MET A 133 -1.74 -0.10 -4.36
C MET A 133 -0.28 -0.49 -4.33
N PHE A 134 0.53 0.39 -3.76
CA PHE A 134 1.95 0.18 -3.52
C PHE A 134 2.23 0.28 -2.03
N VAL A 135 2.92 -0.71 -1.47
CA VAL A 135 3.57 -0.57 -0.17
C VAL A 135 5.02 -0.20 -0.42
N ILE A 136 5.45 0.91 0.14
CA ILE A 136 6.79 1.48 -0.04
C ILE A 136 7.49 1.48 1.32
N GLY A 137 8.70 0.93 1.36
CA GLY A 137 9.50 0.84 2.57
C GLY A 137 10.26 2.14 2.91
N PRO A 138 10.94 2.18 4.07
CA PRO A 138 11.77 3.33 4.48
C PRO A 138 12.90 3.64 3.48
N ASP A 139 13.38 2.62 2.76
CA ASP A 139 14.38 2.73 1.69
C ASP A 139 13.79 3.27 0.37
N LYS A 140 12.56 3.75 0.38
CA LYS A 140 11.81 4.26 -0.78
C LYS A 140 11.60 3.23 -1.89
N LYS A 141 11.77 1.93 -1.61
CA LYS A 141 11.54 0.87 -2.58
C LYS A 141 10.16 0.26 -2.46
N VAL A 142 9.62 -0.13 -3.60
CA VAL A 142 8.36 -0.89 -3.68
C VAL A 142 8.55 -2.26 -3.02
N LYS A 143 7.74 -2.56 -2.02
CA LYS A 143 7.75 -3.84 -1.28
C LYS A 143 6.58 -4.74 -1.64
N LEU A 144 5.46 -4.16 -2.06
CA LEU A 144 4.26 -4.85 -2.52
C LEU A 144 3.61 -4.02 -3.62
N LEU A 145 3.05 -4.71 -4.59
CA LEU A 145 2.19 -4.14 -5.63
C LEU A 145 0.94 -5.00 -5.76
N ILE A 146 -0.22 -4.38 -5.61
CA ILE A 146 -1.53 -5.02 -5.82
C ILE A 146 -2.32 -4.19 -6.83
N VAL A 147 -2.97 -4.86 -7.78
CA VAL A 147 -3.82 -4.20 -8.78
C VAL A 147 -5.17 -4.91 -8.84
N TYR A 148 -6.23 -4.14 -8.63
CA TYR A 148 -7.60 -4.63 -8.73
C TYR A 148 -8.32 -3.93 -9.89
N PRO A 149 -9.26 -4.61 -10.57
CA PRO A 149 -10.13 -3.96 -11.55
C PRO A 149 -11.04 -2.92 -10.88
N MET A 150 -11.53 -1.97 -11.65
CA MET A 150 -12.36 -0.87 -11.14
C MET A 150 -13.61 -1.34 -10.39
N THR A 151 -14.16 -2.50 -10.76
CA THR A 151 -15.40 -3.06 -10.21
C THR A 151 -15.26 -3.77 -8.88
N THR A 152 -14.01 -4.02 -8.43
CA THR A 152 -13.73 -4.86 -7.26
C THR A 152 -13.06 -4.05 -6.15
N GLY A 153 -13.73 -3.89 -5.01
CA GLY A 153 -13.16 -3.28 -3.81
C GLY A 153 -12.03 -4.13 -3.23
N ARG A 154 -10.98 -3.46 -2.72
CA ARG A 154 -9.78 -4.10 -2.18
C ARG A 154 -10.00 -4.64 -0.78
N ASN A 155 -9.20 -5.64 -0.41
CA ASN A 155 -9.11 -6.16 0.96
C ASN A 155 -7.98 -5.45 1.73
N PHE A 156 -8.30 -4.44 2.53
CA PHE A 156 -7.31 -3.70 3.31
C PHE A 156 -6.83 -4.43 4.55
N ASP A 157 -7.55 -5.44 5.04
CA ASP A 157 -7.06 -6.31 6.12
C ASP A 157 -5.88 -7.15 5.63
N GLU A 158 -5.91 -7.60 4.38
CA GLU A 158 -4.76 -8.26 3.73
C GLU A 158 -3.58 -7.31 3.59
N VAL A 159 -3.82 -6.03 3.32
CA VAL A 159 -2.75 -5.03 3.26
C VAL A 159 -2.05 -4.90 4.61
N LEU A 160 -2.82 -4.79 5.71
CA LEU A 160 -2.27 -4.76 7.07
C LEU A 160 -1.50 -6.04 7.39
N ARG A 161 -2.05 -7.21 7.05
CA ARG A 161 -1.39 -8.50 7.22
C ARG A 161 -0.04 -8.56 6.51
N VAL A 162 0.03 -8.12 5.26
CA VAL A 162 1.28 -8.11 4.49
C VAL A 162 2.27 -7.09 5.03
N ILE A 163 1.82 -5.91 5.50
CA ILE A 163 2.68 -4.93 6.16
C ILE A 163 3.32 -5.53 7.41
N ASP A 164 2.56 -6.22 8.26
CA ASP A 164 3.09 -6.92 9.43
C ASP A 164 4.17 -7.92 9.04
N SER A 165 3.93 -8.71 7.99
CA SER A 165 4.92 -9.64 7.43
C SER A 165 6.17 -8.94 6.92
N LEU A 166 6.02 -7.87 6.14
CA LEU A 166 7.14 -7.10 5.58
C LEU A 166 8.00 -6.46 6.67
N GLN A 167 7.38 -5.90 7.71
CA GLN A 167 8.10 -5.29 8.82
C GLN A 167 8.82 -6.34 9.68
N LEU A 168 8.20 -7.48 9.91
CA LEU A 168 8.82 -8.59 10.63
C LEU A 168 10.05 -9.13 9.88
N THR A 169 9.89 -9.39 8.58
CA THR A 169 10.97 -9.96 7.75
C THR A 169 12.09 -8.94 7.44
N ALA A 170 11.81 -7.65 7.50
CA ALA A 170 12.83 -6.60 7.43
C ALA A 170 13.70 -6.54 8.71
N LYS A 171 13.13 -6.89 9.86
CA LYS A 171 13.80 -6.84 11.16
C LYS A 171 14.49 -8.15 11.52
N HIS A 172 13.91 -9.26 11.11
CA HIS A 172 14.37 -10.62 11.48
C HIS A 172 14.64 -11.46 10.23
N LYS A 173 15.59 -12.40 10.35
CA LYS A 173 15.92 -13.34 9.26
C LYS A 173 14.92 -14.50 9.21
N VAL A 174 13.65 -14.17 9.00
CA VAL A 174 12.54 -15.12 8.90
C VAL A 174 11.72 -14.88 7.64
N ALA A 175 10.87 -15.85 7.31
CA ALA A 175 9.82 -15.74 6.31
C ALA A 175 8.48 -16.12 6.95
N THR A 176 7.39 -15.51 6.49
CA THR A 176 6.05 -15.82 6.96
C THR A 176 5.40 -16.87 6.06
N PRO A 177 4.79 -17.93 6.62
CA PRO A 177 4.10 -18.94 5.82
C PRO A 177 2.81 -18.42 5.18
N VAL A 178 2.19 -19.26 4.35
CA VAL A 178 0.90 -18.96 3.74
C VAL A 178 -0.15 -18.57 4.79
N ASN A 179 -0.94 -17.53 4.52
CA ASN A 179 -2.00 -17.02 5.40
C ASN A 179 -1.56 -16.60 6.82
N TRP A 180 -0.27 -16.50 7.06
CA TRP A 180 0.28 -16.10 8.35
C TRP A 180 -0.37 -14.83 8.90
N LYS A 181 -0.62 -14.80 10.17
CA LYS A 181 -1.07 -13.64 10.93
C LYS A 181 -0.07 -13.31 12.04
N GLN A 182 -0.03 -12.05 12.43
CA GLN A 182 0.85 -11.61 13.51
C GLN A 182 0.63 -12.41 14.79
N GLY A 183 1.70 -12.94 15.36
CA GLY A 183 1.71 -13.81 16.54
C GLY A 183 1.82 -15.30 16.21
N GLU A 184 1.63 -15.71 14.97
CA GLU A 184 1.79 -17.10 14.53
C GLU A 184 3.25 -17.44 14.24
N ASP A 185 3.56 -18.73 14.20
CA ASP A 185 4.90 -19.23 13.91
C ASP A 185 5.41 -18.80 12.54
N VAL A 186 6.72 -18.69 12.43
CA VAL A 186 7.43 -18.26 11.22
C VAL A 186 8.48 -19.29 10.81
N ILE A 187 9.01 -19.12 9.60
CA ILE A 187 10.02 -19.99 9.03
C ILE A 187 11.38 -19.30 9.12
N ILE A 188 12.40 -19.96 9.63
CA ILE A 188 13.80 -19.46 9.56
C ILE A 188 14.17 -19.30 8.09
N ALA A 189 14.67 -18.12 7.70
CA ALA A 189 15.04 -17.85 6.31
C ALA A 189 16.05 -18.88 5.80
N GLY A 190 15.91 -19.32 4.55
CA GLY A 190 16.79 -20.30 3.94
C GLY A 190 18.26 -19.89 3.83
N SER A 191 18.52 -18.55 3.92
CA SER A 191 19.88 -17.99 3.93
C SER A 191 20.61 -18.15 5.27
N VAL A 192 19.90 -18.54 6.35
CA VAL A 192 20.49 -18.71 7.68
C VAL A 192 20.98 -20.15 7.82
N SER A 193 22.30 -20.34 8.08
CA SER A 193 22.87 -21.67 8.34
C SER A 193 22.36 -22.26 9.67
N ASP A 194 22.52 -23.58 9.86
CA ASP A 194 22.12 -24.21 11.12
C ASP A 194 22.96 -23.73 12.31
N GLU A 195 24.26 -23.41 12.08
CA GLU A 195 25.13 -22.85 13.11
C GLU A 195 24.67 -21.44 13.51
N GLU A 196 24.25 -20.61 12.56
CA GLU A 196 23.70 -19.29 12.82
C GLU A 196 22.33 -19.39 13.50
N ALA A 197 21.49 -20.29 13.02
CA ALA A 197 20.17 -20.53 13.60
C ALA A 197 20.25 -20.94 15.07
N LYS A 198 21.19 -21.81 15.46
CA LYS A 198 21.43 -22.22 16.87
C LYS A 198 21.80 -21.03 17.76
N LYS A 199 22.47 -20.00 17.22
CA LYS A 199 22.82 -18.80 17.98
C LYS A 199 21.60 -17.89 18.18
N ILE A 200 20.72 -17.80 17.17
CA ILE A 200 19.53 -16.96 17.20
C ILE A 200 18.42 -17.62 18.00
N TYR A 201 18.26 -18.93 17.85
CA TYR A 201 17.21 -19.76 18.46
C TYR A 201 17.84 -20.89 19.30
N PRO A 202 18.40 -20.56 20.48
CA PRO A 202 19.12 -21.53 21.34
C PRO A 202 18.22 -22.67 21.84
N ASP A 203 16.90 -22.42 21.95
CA ASP A 203 15.92 -23.42 22.34
C ASP A 203 15.55 -24.39 21.19
N GLY A 204 16.15 -24.18 20.01
CA GLY A 204 15.91 -25.00 18.82
C GLY A 204 14.73 -24.55 17.99
N TRP A 205 14.34 -25.42 17.07
CA TRP A 205 13.22 -25.21 16.15
C TRP A 205 12.58 -26.53 15.76
N GLU A 206 11.33 -26.49 15.32
CA GLU A 206 10.69 -27.64 14.69
C GLU A 206 11.14 -27.74 13.22
N ALA A 207 11.50 -28.97 12.79
CA ALA A 207 11.95 -29.23 11.42
C ALA A 207 11.27 -30.46 10.81
N PRO A 208 10.01 -30.36 10.33
CA PRO A 208 9.35 -31.45 9.62
C PRO A 208 10.13 -31.92 8.39
N ARG A 209 10.94 -31.03 7.83
CA ARG A 209 11.93 -31.29 6.78
C ARG A 209 13.16 -30.42 7.01
N PRO A 210 14.35 -30.79 6.51
CA PRO A 210 15.57 -30.01 6.69
C PRO A 210 15.47 -28.55 6.17
N TYR A 211 14.66 -28.32 5.14
CA TYR A 211 14.42 -26.99 4.56
C TYR A 211 13.25 -26.22 5.19
N LEU A 212 12.46 -26.82 6.09
CA LEU A 212 11.30 -26.23 6.73
C LEU A 212 11.55 -26.18 8.24
N ARG A 213 12.17 -25.07 8.69
CA ARG A 213 12.54 -24.82 10.08
C ARG A 213 11.60 -23.79 10.67
N ILE A 214 10.73 -24.22 11.58
CA ILE A 214 9.64 -23.41 12.15
C ILE A 214 10.01 -22.97 13.56
N VAL A 215 9.79 -21.71 13.87
CA VAL A 215 10.02 -21.10 15.18
C VAL A 215 8.87 -20.18 15.56
N PRO A 216 8.62 -19.95 16.84
CA PRO A 216 7.73 -18.87 17.27
C PRO A 216 8.16 -17.53 16.71
N GLN A 217 7.19 -16.65 16.43
CA GLN A 217 7.48 -15.30 15.94
C GLN A 217 8.45 -14.59 16.88
N PRO A 218 9.60 -14.07 16.39
CA PRO A 218 10.52 -13.26 17.19
C PRO A 218 9.86 -11.92 17.57
N ARG A 219 10.24 -11.39 18.72
CA ARG A 219 9.76 -10.10 19.27
C ARG A 219 10.51 -8.89 18.75
#